data_70557ab184ce4ffe9c23a92463be25cc
#
_entry.id   70557ab184ce4ffe9c23a92463be25cc
#
_cell.length_a   1.000
_cell.length_b   1.000
_cell.length_c   1.000
_cell.angle_alpha   90.00
_cell.angle_beta   90.00
_cell.angle_gamma   90.00
#
_symmetry.space_group_name_H-M   'P 1'
#
loop_
_entity.id
_entity.type
_entity.pdbx_description
1 polymer ?
#
loop_
_entity_poly.entity_id
_entity_poly.type
_entity_poly.pdbx_seq_one_letter_code
_entity_poly.pdbx_strand_id
1 'polypeptide(L)'
;MYKKIYVPVDNSAHSNLAIASAVRLGKAFGAELVGSHIYAARMHDYRFKQMEYSLPEEYLEENELERQRKIHDSLITMGLELISDSYLDAMKNICVKEGLDFEAHMIDGQHHVEIRKDLAQSDCDLLILGALGLGRQRASQIGSVCERVVRSCRQDAW
;
A
#
# COMPACT_ATOMS: atom_id res chain seq x y z
N MET A 1 1.34 -19.75 17.86
CA MET A 1 1.15 -18.40 18.43
C MET A 1 1.85 -17.42 17.48
N TYR A 2 1.11 -16.43 16.97
CA TYR A 2 1.64 -15.46 16.00
C TYR A 2 2.62 -14.51 16.69
N LYS A 3 3.74 -14.20 16.00
CA LYS A 3 4.79 -13.31 16.49
C LYS A 3 4.85 -11.99 15.74
N LYS A 4 4.51 -12.02 14.44
CA LYS A 4 4.59 -10.84 13.58
C LYS A 4 3.42 -10.84 12.58
N ILE A 5 2.62 -9.78 12.59
CA ILE A 5 1.37 -9.67 11.84
C ILE A 5 1.52 -8.61 10.76
N TYR A 6 1.32 -8.98 9.50
CA TYR A 6 1.39 -8.09 8.35
C TYR A 6 0.01 -7.51 8.01
N VAL A 7 -0.08 -6.18 7.84
CA VAL A 7 -1.34 -5.46 7.63
C VAL A 7 -1.20 -4.46 6.49
N PRO A 8 -1.63 -4.80 5.27
CA PRO A 8 -1.73 -3.82 4.19
C PRO A 8 -2.82 -2.79 4.48
N VAL A 9 -2.51 -1.51 4.30
CA VAL A 9 -3.42 -0.40 4.63
C VAL A 9 -3.69 0.50 3.43
N ASP A 10 -4.94 0.97 3.27
CA ASP A 10 -5.37 1.90 2.23
C ASP A 10 -6.40 2.92 2.72
N ASN A 11 -6.59 3.02 4.04
CA ASN A 11 -7.59 3.87 4.69
C ASN A 11 -9.06 3.59 4.29
N SER A 12 -9.36 2.45 3.67
CA SER A 12 -10.75 2.01 3.48
C SER A 12 -11.38 1.56 4.80
N ALA A 13 -12.70 1.49 4.86
CA ALA A 13 -13.41 0.99 6.04
C ALA A 13 -12.98 -0.43 6.42
N HIS A 14 -12.76 -1.31 5.42
CA HIS A 14 -12.29 -2.67 5.65
C HIS A 14 -10.82 -2.72 6.11
N SER A 15 -9.96 -1.84 5.59
CA SER A 15 -8.58 -1.68 6.07
C SER A 15 -8.56 -1.25 7.54
N ASN A 16 -9.41 -0.31 7.93
CA ASN A 16 -9.51 0.14 9.32
C ASN A 16 -10.01 -0.97 10.26
N LEU A 17 -10.92 -1.84 9.80
CA LEU A 17 -11.33 -3.03 10.53
C LEU A 17 -10.20 -4.06 10.65
N ALA A 18 -9.40 -4.23 9.59
CA ALA A 18 -8.21 -5.07 9.60
C ALA A 18 -7.19 -4.58 10.63
N ILE A 19 -6.90 -3.28 10.69
CA ILE A 19 -6.04 -2.66 11.72
C ILE A 19 -6.57 -2.96 13.12
N ALA A 20 -7.86 -2.74 13.37
CA ALA A 20 -8.46 -3.00 14.68
C ALA A 20 -8.34 -4.47 15.09
N SER A 21 -8.51 -5.40 14.14
CA SER A 21 -8.35 -6.84 14.37
C SER A 21 -6.90 -7.20 14.66
N ALA A 22 -5.96 -6.64 13.89
CA ALA A 22 -4.52 -6.86 14.07
C ALA A 22 -4.04 -6.36 15.45
N VAL A 23 -4.48 -5.19 15.88
CA VAL A 23 -4.16 -4.64 17.21
C VAL A 23 -4.66 -5.55 18.32
N ARG A 24 -5.90 -6.05 18.20
CA ARG A 24 -6.46 -6.99 19.18
C ARG A 24 -5.66 -8.29 19.27
N LEU A 25 -5.28 -8.86 18.11
CA LEU A 25 -4.48 -10.08 18.07
C LEU A 25 -3.04 -9.82 18.52
N GLY A 26 -2.43 -8.69 18.11
CA GLY A 26 -1.13 -8.25 18.58
C GLY A 26 -1.04 -8.19 20.10
N LYS A 27 -2.04 -7.59 20.74
CA LYS A 27 -2.13 -7.56 22.22
C LYS A 27 -2.29 -8.94 22.83
N ALA A 28 -3.12 -9.80 22.24
CA ALA A 28 -3.39 -11.14 22.77
C ALA A 28 -2.17 -12.07 22.67
N PHE A 29 -1.34 -11.91 21.63
CA PHE A 29 -0.18 -12.78 21.39
C PHE A 29 1.17 -12.13 21.73
N GLY A 30 1.21 -10.83 22.02
CA GLY A 30 2.46 -10.07 22.14
C GLY A 30 3.20 -9.99 20.80
N ALA A 31 2.44 -9.85 19.69
CA ALA A 31 2.99 -9.84 18.35
C ALA A 31 3.31 -8.40 17.89
N GLU A 32 4.40 -8.27 17.15
CA GLU A 32 4.73 -7.05 16.40
C GLU A 32 3.77 -6.86 15.21
N LEU A 33 3.45 -5.62 14.86
CA LEU A 33 2.64 -5.29 13.69
C LEU A 33 3.48 -4.64 12.60
N VAL A 34 3.34 -5.14 11.37
CA VAL A 34 3.93 -4.54 10.17
C VAL A 34 2.83 -3.90 9.34
N GLY A 35 2.80 -2.58 9.31
CA GLY A 35 1.92 -1.83 8.41
C GLY A 35 2.57 -1.65 7.04
N SER A 36 1.86 -1.96 5.97
CA SER A 36 2.35 -1.79 4.61
C SER A 36 1.40 -0.96 3.76
N HIS A 37 1.92 0.02 3.04
CA HIS A 37 1.17 0.73 2.00
C HIS A 37 1.91 0.69 0.67
N ILE A 38 1.18 0.29 -0.37
CA ILE A 38 1.70 0.24 -1.73
C ILE A 38 1.09 1.40 -2.50
N TYR A 39 1.93 2.24 -3.08
CA TYR A 39 1.52 3.32 -3.99
C TYR A 39 1.99 3.03 -5.42
N ALA A 40 1.36 3.65 -6.41
CA ALA A 40 1.60 3.32 -7.82
C ALA A 40 2.05 4.56 -8.62
N ALA A 41 3.23 5.10 -8.32
CA ALA A 41 3.79 6.25 -9.02
C ALA A 41 3.97 5.97 -10.53
N ARG A 42 4.47 4.79 -10.89
CA ARG A 42 4.71 4.38 -12.29
C ARG A 42 3.46 4.39 -13.18
N MET A 43 2.27 4.22 -12.62
CA MET A 43 1.03 4.33 -13.40
C MET A 43 0.74 5.77 -13.82
N HIS A 44 1.14 6.75 -13.02
CA HIS A 44 1.01 8.17 -13.35
C HIS A 44 1.98 8.56 -14.47
N ASP A 45 3.21 8.05 -14.45
CA ASP A 45 4.22 8.28 -15.50
C ASP A 45 3.72 7.83 -16.87
N TYR A 46 3.08 6.65 -16.92
CA TYR A 46 2.52 6.14 -18.17
C TYR A 46 1.43 7.06 -18.74
N ARG A 47 0.53 7.54 -17.89
CA ARG A 47 -0.53 8.47 -18.29
C ARG A 47 0.01 9.83 -18.72
N PHE A 48 1.02 10.34 -18.01
CA PHE A 48 1.67 11.59 -18.37
C PHE A 48 2.31 11.51 -19.76
N LYS A 49 3.05 10.43 -20.07
CA LYS A 49 3.62 10.20 -21.39
C LYS A 49 2.58 10.15 -22.52
N GLN A 50 1.38 9.62 -22.25
CA GLN A 50 0.29 9.66 -23.22
C GLN A 50 -0.21 11.09 -23.48
N MET A 51 -0.14 11.99 -22.50
CA MET A 51 -0.54 13.38 -22.66
C MET A 51 0.50 14.23 -23.39
N GLU A 52 1.77 13.83 -23.43
CA GLU A 52 2.85 14.55 -24.11
C GLU A 52 2.55 14.80 -25.59
N TYR A 53 1.86 13.88 -26.26
CA TYR A 53 1.46 14.03 -27.67
C TYR A 53 0.48 15.15 -27.93
N SER A 54 -0.15 15.69 -26.89
CA SER A 54 -1.09 16.83 -26.97
C SER A 54 -0.43 18.19 -26.77
N LEU A 55 0.88 18.23 -26.50
CA LEU A 55 1.61 19.46 -26.28
C LEU A 55 1.83 20.24 -27.60
N PRO A 56 1.88 21.58 -27.55
CA PRO A 56 2.33 22.39 -28.70
C PRO A 56 3.74 21.99 -29.16
N GLU A 57 4.03 22.16 -30.46
CA GLU A 57 5.32 21.73 -31.07
C GLU A 57 6.55 22.28 -30.35
N GLU A 58 6.48 23.51 -29.85
CA GLU A 58 7.56 24.17 -29.11
C GLU A 58 7.94 23.47 -27.81
N TYR A 59 7.08 22.60 -27.26
CA TYR A 59 7.32 21.81 -26.02
C TYR A 59 7.65 20.35 -26.31
N LEU A 60 7.73 19.95 -27.59
CA LEU A 60 8.02 18.57 -27.98
C LEU A 60 9.52 18.28 -28.14
N GLU A 61 10.40 19.26 -27.91
CA GLU A 61 11.84 19.02 -27.88
C GLU A 61 12.20 18.05 -26.74
N GLU A 62 13.06 17.07 -27.05
CA GLU A 62 13.39 15.97 -26.12
C GLU A 62 13.92 16.48 -24.77
N ASN A 63 14.75 17.51 -24.75
CA ASN A 63 15.28 18.10 -23.51
C ASN A 63 14.17 18.71 -22.64
N GLU A 64 13.17 19.35 -23.26
CA GLU A 64 12.04 19.95 -22.53
C GLU A 64 11.10 18.86 -22.02
N LEU A 65 10.83 17.84 -22.83
CA LEU A 65 10.05 16.67 -22.41
C LEU A 65 10.71 15.94 -21.24
N GLU A 66 12.03 15.72 -21.29
CA GLU A 66 12.76 15.08 -20.19
C GLU A 66 12.68 15.91 -18.91
N ARG A 67 12.81 17.23 -19.00
CA ARG A 67 12.64 18.13 -17.88
C ARG A 67 11.23 18.06 -17.27
N GLN A 68 10.21 18.08 -18.11
CA GLN A 68 8.80 17.98 -17.67
C GLN A 68 8.51 16.64 -17.00
N ARG A 69 9.01 15.53 -17.56
CA ARG A 69 8.90 14.19 -16.97
C ARG A 69 9.52 14.14 -15.58
N LYS A 70 10.74 14.66 -15.41
CA LYS A 70 11.42 14.70 -14.11
C LYS A 70 10.64 15.50 -13.05
N ILE A 71 10.07 16.65 -13.44
CA ILE A 71 9.27 17.47 -12.53
C ILE A 71 7.98 16.72 -12.16
N HIS A 72 7.26 16.18 -13.14
CA HIS A 72 6.05 15.42 -12.93
C HIS A 72 6.29 14.22 -11.98
N ASP A 73 7.29 13.39 -12.29
CA ASP A 73 7.62 12.19 -11.51
C ASP A 73 7.95 12.54 -10.05
N SER A 74 8.73 13.61 -9.85
CA SER A 74 9.07 14.08 -8.52
C SER A 74 7.83 14.52 -7.72
N LEU A 75 6.95 15.31 -8.33
CA LEU A 75 5.75 15.83 -7.66
C LEU A 75 4.76 14.70 -7.33
N ILE A 76 4.55 13.77 -8.26
CA ILE A 76 3.64 12.63 -8.06
C ILE A 76 4.18 11.71 -6.98
N THR A 77 5.45 11.35 -7.02
CA THR A 77 6.08 10.50 -6.01
C THR A 77 5.97 11.12 -4.64
N MET A 78 6.37 12.38 -4.48
CA MET A 78 6.26 13.09 -3.20
C MET A 78 4.82 13.14 -2.66
N GLY A 79 3.83 13.39 -3.54
CA GLY A 79 2.44 13.42 -3.14
C GLY A 79 1.92 12.06 -2.68
N LEU A 80 2.29 10.98 -3.37
CA LEU A 80 1.89 9.62 -3.01
C LEU A 80 2.59 9.13 -1.74
N GLU A 81 3.85 9.48 -1.54
CA GLU A 81 4.59 9.18 -0.31
C GLU A 81 3.96 9.88 0.90
N LEU A 82 3.59 11.15 0.76
CA LEU A 82 2.88 11.88 1.83
C LEU A 82 1.57 11.21 2.24
N ILE A 83 0.79 10.74 1.26
CA ILE A 83 -0.45 10.00 1.53
C ILE A 83 -0.13 8.68 2.24
N SER A 84 0.89 7.95 1.77
CA SER A 84 1.32 6.68 2.37
C SER A 84 1.77 6.85 3.82
N ASP A 85 2.58 7.87 4.08
CA ASP A 85 2.99 8.23 5.43
C ASP A 85 1.79 8.49 6.34
N SER A 86 0.78 9.21 5.86
CA SER A 86 -0.40 9.51 6.66
C SER A 86 -1.18 8.25 7.08
N TYR A 87 -1.26 7.24 6.20
CA TYR A 87 -1.94 5.98 6.53
C TYR A 87 -1.12 5.13 7.51
N LEU A 88 0.19 5.05 7.30
CA LEU A 88 1.09 4.31 8.17
C LEU A 88 1.24 4.96 9.53
N ASP A 89 1.31 6.29 9.60
CA ASP A 89 1.35 7.03 10.87
C ASP A 89 0.06 6.86 11.68
N ALA A 90 -1.10 6.82 11.03
CA ALA A 90 -2.36 6.55 11.71
C ALA A 90 -2.34 5.18 12.42
N MET A 91 -1.86 4.12 11.74
CA MET A 91 -1.70 2.80 12.33
C MET A 91 -0.62 2.78 13.42
N LYS A 92 0.54 3.40 13.17
CA LYS A 92 1.63 3.54 14.15
C LYS A 92 1.14 4.17 15.46
N ASN A 93 0.38 5.26 15.36
CA ASN A 93 -0.15 5.95 16.54
C ASN A 93 -1.10 5.06 17.37
N ILE A 94 -1.87 4.19 16.71
CA ILE A 94 -2.70 3.20 17.41
C ILE A 94 -1.81 2.18 18.12
N CYS A 95 -0.79 1.63 17.43
CA CYS A 95 0.13 0.66 18.02
C CYS A 95 0.87 1.22 19.23
N VAL A 96 1.38 2.44 19.14
CA VAL A 96 2.06 3.13 20.25
C VAL A 96 1.12 3.29 21.47
N LYS A 97 -0.13 3.72 21.26
CA LYS A 97 -1.12 3.84 22.34
C LYS A 97 -1.43 2.52 23.02
N GLU A 98 -1.40 1.43 22.25
CA GLU A 98 -1.70 0.08 22.72
C GLU A 98 -0.46 -0.69 23.23
N GLY A 99 0.72 -0.06 23.17
CA GLY A 99 1.98 -0.64 23.63
C GLY A 99 2.50 -1.79 22.75
N LEU A 100 2.23 -1.72 21.45
CA LEU A 100 2.66 -2.70 20.45
C LEU A 100 3.86 -2.18 19.66
N ASP A 101 4.81 -3.07 19.35
CA ASP A 101 5.87 -2.80 18.39
C ASP A 101 5.29 -2.68 16.97
N PHE A 102 5.84 -1.75 16.20
CA PHE A 102 5.34 -1.42 14.87
C PHE A 102 6.48 -1.14 13.89
N GLU A 103 6.41 -1.78 12.73
CA GLU A 103 7.26 -1.55 11.57
C GLU A 103 6.42 -1.03 10.40
N ALA A 104 6.94 -0.07 9.64
CA ALA A 104 6.26 0.54 8.48
C ALA A 104 6.98 0.22 7.18
N HIS A 105 6.23 -0.27 6.18
CA HIS A 105 6.72 -0.52 4.83
C HIS A 105 5.95 0.36 3.83
N MET A 106 6.69 1.15 3.04
CA MET A 106 6.15 1.97 1.97
C MET A 106 6.83 1.59 0.65
N ILE A 107 6.04 1.13 -0.33
CA ILE A 107 6.58 0.48 -1.53
C ILE A 107 5.87 1.03 -2.77
N ASP A 108 6.66 1.39 -3.81
CA ASP A 108 6.12 1.76 -5.12
C ASP A 108 5.96 0.53 -6.01
N GLY A 109 4.76 0.35 -6.55
CA GLY A 109 4.49 -0.71 -7.50
C GLY A 109 3.04 -1.14 -7.62
N GLN A 110 2.82 -2.33 -8.17
CA GLN A 110 1.50 -2.90 -8.31
C GLN A 110 1.05 -3.57 -6.99
N HIS A 111 -0.05 -3.12 -6.41
CA HIS A 111 -0.50 -3.46 -5.06
C HIS A 111 -0.36 -4.96 -4.71
N HIS A 112 -1.06 -5.85 -5.42
CA HIS A 112 -1.04 -7.28 -5.08
C HIS A 112 0.33 -7.96 -5.33
N VAL A 113 1.14 -7.42 -6.23
CA VAL A 113 2.49 -7.95 -6.52
C VAL A 113 3.44 -7.60 -5.40
N GLU A 114 3.46 -6.31 -5.02
CA GLU A 114 4.41 -5.83 -4.01
C GLU A 114 4.04 -6.31 -2.60
N ILE A 115 2.75 -6.39 -2.26
CA ILE A 115 2.31 -7.01 -0.99
C ILE A 115 2.82 -8.45 -0.90
N ARG A 116 2.71 -9.24 -1.97
CA ARG A 116 3.17 -10.63 -1.97
C ARG A 116 4.68 -10.77 -1.84
N LYS A 117 5.44 -9.90 -2.52
CA LYS A 117 6.91 -9.89 -2.44
C LYS A 117 7.37 -9.51 -1.02
N ASP A 118 6.82 -8.44 -0.49
CA ASP A 118 7.16 -7.92 0.82
C ASP A 118 6.80 -8.95 1.92
N LEU A 119 5.60 -9.51 1.86
CA LEU A 119 5.18 -10.57 2.76
C LEU A 119 6.07 -11.83 2.67
N ALA A 120 6.52 -12.20 1.46
CA ALA A 120 7.40 -13.35 1.27
C ALA A 120 8.83 -13.13 1.79
N GLN A 121 9.28 -11.88 1.86
CA GLN A 121 10.58 -11.46 2.37
C GLN A 121 10.56 -11.14 3.87
N SER A 122 9.38 -10.85 4.40
CA SER A 122 9.17 -10.62 5.83
C SER A 122 9.11 -11.95 6.57
N ASP A 123 9.40 -11.90 7.84
CA ASP A 123 9.24 -13.03 8.79
C ASP A 123 7.84 -13.04 9.43
N CYS A 124 6.86 -12.40 8.80
CA CYS A 124 5.48 -12.38 9.24
C CYS A 124 4.82 -13.75 9.11
N ASP A 125 4.09 -14.15 10.11
CA ASP A 125 3.40 -15.45 10.18
C ASP A 125 1.87 -15.34 10.02
N LEU A 126 1.30 -14.15 10.14
CA LEU A 126 -0.11 -13.86 9.91
C LEU A 126 -0.29 -12.65 8.99
N LEU A 127 -1.16 -12.77 8.02
CA LEU A 127 -1.65 -11.67 7.17
C LEU A 127 -3.07 -11.29 7.59
N ILE A 128 -3.31 -10.00 7.86
CA ILE A 128 -4.66 -9.46 8.09
C ILE A 128 -4.89 -8.34 7.10
N LEU A 129 -5.90 -8.48 6.25
CA LEU A 129 -6.20 -7.45 5.25
C LEU A 129 -7.69 -7.21 5.08
N GLY A 130 -8.03 -6.00 4.63
CA GLY A 130 -9.41 -5.66 4.29
C GLY A 130 -9.93 -6.46 3.11
N ALA A 131 -11.13 -7.02 3.22
CA ALA A 131 -11.76 -7.76 2.14
C ALA A 131 -12.04 -6.89 0.90
N LEU A 132 -12.25 -5.58 1.08
CA LEU A 132 -12.53 -4.60 0.02
C LEU A 132 -11.68 -3.35 0.24
N GLY A 133 -11.03 -2.86 -0.82
CA GLY A 133 -10.28 -1.60 -0.83
C GLY A 133 -11.09 -0.41 -1.37
N LEU A 134 -10.43 0.75 -1.53
CA LEU A 134 -11.03 1.99 -2.03
C LEU A 134 -11.58 1.86 -3.47
N GLY A 135 -10.93 1.06 -4.33
CA GLY A 135 -11.31 0.84 -5.73
C GLY A 135 -12.36 -0.24 -5.97
N ARG A 136 -13.18 -0.57 -4.97
CA ARG A 136 -14.17 -1.66 -5.09
C ARG A 136 -15.21 -1.39 -6.18
N GLN A 137 -15.57 -2.42 -6.95
CA GLN A 137 -16.78 -2.42 -7.78
C GLN A 137 -18.01 -2.77 -6.93
N ARG A 138 -19.15 -2.12 -7.20
CA ARG A 138 -20.38 -2.24 -6.38
C ARG A 138 -20.88 -3.67 -6.18
N ALA A 139 -20.61 -4.59 -7.12
CA ALA A 139 -21.07 -5.98 -7.07
C ALA A 139 -20.04 -6.96 -6.48
N SER A 140 -18.83 -6.51 -6.11
CA SER A 140 -17.78 -7.41 -5.64
C SER A 140 -17.92 -7.69 -4.15
N GLN A 141 -17.89 -8.96 -3.76
CA GLN A 141 -17.83 -9.38 -2.36
C GLN A 141 -16.42 -9.39 -1.80
N ILE A 142 -15.42 -9.61 -2.68
CA ILE A 142 -13.98 -9.59 -2.33
C ILE A 142 -13.28 -8.70 -3.35
N GLY A 143 -12.40 -7.84 -2.87
CA GLY A 143 -11.55 -6.98 -3.70
C GLY A 143 -10.47 -7.78 -4.44
N SER A 144 -10.11 -7.32 -5.63
CA SER A 144 -9.12 -7.99 -6.49
C SER A 144 -7.73 -8.12 -5.84
N VAL A 145 -7.32 -7.16 -5.02
CA VAL A 145 -6.06 -7.24 -4.28
C VAL A 145 -6.13 -8.32 -3.20
N CYS A 146 -7.19 -8.31 -2.38
CA CYS A 146 -7.42 -9.31 -1.34
C CYS A 146 -7.44 -10.73 -1.94
N GLU A 147 -8.24 -10.96 -2.98
CA GLU A 147 -8.35 -12.27 -3.63
C GLU A 147 -6.98 -12.77 -4.13
N ARG A 148 -6.24 -11.93 -4.85
CA ARG A 148 -4.95 -12.31 -5.43
C ARG A 148 -3.87 -12.58 -4.38
N VAL A 149 -3.86 -11.79 -3.30
CA VAL A 149 -2.90 -11.95 -2.22
C VAL A 149 -3.19 -13.23 -1.44
N VAL A 150 -4.43 -13.43 -0.97
CA VAL A 150 -4.82 -14.61 -0.19
C VAL A 150 -4.62 -15.92 -0.96
N ARG A 151 -4.92 -15.96 -2.26
CA ARG A 151 -4.70 -17.16 -3.10
C ARG A 151 -3.24 -17.57 -3.23
N SER A 152 -2.30 -16.70 -2.93
CA SER A 152 -0.87 -16.92 -3.20
C SER A 152 0.04 -16.73 -2.00
N CYS A 153 -0.46 -16.27 -0.85
CA CYS A 153 0.33 -16.21 0.38
C CYS A 153 0.52 -17.60 1.00
N ARG A 154 1.58 -17.76 1.77
CA ARG A 154 1.88 -18.98 2.53
C ARG A 154 1.53 -18.86 4.00
N GLN A 155 1.31 -17.63 4.44
CA GLN A 155 0.94 -17.27 5.80
C GLN A 155 -0.54 -17.56 6.03
N ASP A 156 -0.95 -17.72 7.28
CA ASP A 156 -2.35 -17.68 7.65
C ASP A 156 -2.93 -16.33 7.26
N ALA A 157 -4.15 -16.30 6.72
CA ALA A 157 -4.79 -15.08 6.25
C ALA A 157 -6.17 -14.87 6.91
N TRP A 158 -6.40 -13.64 7.35
CA TRP A 158 -7.63 -13.17 8.02
C TRP A 158 -8.22 -11.97 7.33
#